data_9c24916412ebfe27de7bc0fc2c736693
#
_entry.id   9c24916412ebfe27de7bc0fc2c736693
#
_cell.length_a   1.000
_cell.length_b   1.000
_cell.length_c   1.000
_cell.angle_alpha   90.00
_cell.angle_beta   90.00
_cell.angle_gamma   90.00
#
_symmetry.space_group_name_H-M   'P 1'
#
loop_
_entity.id
_entity.type
_entity.pdbx_description
1 polymer ?
#
loop_
_entity_poly.entity_id
_entity_poly.type
_entity_poly.pdbx_seq_one_letter_code
_entity_poly.pdbx_strand_id
1 'polypeptide(L)'
;GGNLQTIETKGGKSTPIKYDATMWLDRAAEREYMYNHIFLQENKRLFLRNSNGADFAQIKKDFYPFLKHINNNYDFVELMSEILGELNVSHSGAGMRSNGRSGDVTAYLGLLFDLNYDGDGLLIDEVLDKGPFDKNHSKVEAGNIIEKIDGIEITKDMDYYPLLNKKVGKQVLVSIYNPDTKKRWEEIVKPISKGTQNELLYQRWIKHNEEVVDSLSNGTLGYVHIRSMGHASYGAVYADIL
;
A
#
# COMPACT_ATOMS: atom_id res chain seq x y z
N GLY A 1 13.17 11.99 -12.14
CA GLY A 1 13.53 11.95 -13.54
C GLY A 1 12.37 12.45 -14.40
N GLY A 2 12.64 13.37 -15.33
CA GLY A 2 11.66 13.87 -16.28
C GLY A 2 11.59 12.98 -17.52
N ASN A 3 10.41 12.86 -18.08
CA ASN A 3 10.24 12.23 -19.38
C ASN A 3 10.55 13.25 -20.49
N LEU A 4 11.32 12.84 -21.49
CA LEU A 4 11.49 13.63 -22.68
C LEU A 4 10.22 13.60 -23.53
N GLN A 5 9.81 14.78 -24.05
CA GLN A 5 8.62 14.91 -24.87
C GLN A 5 8.89 15.88 -26.02
N THR A 6 8.27 15.62 -27.16
CA THR A 6 8.11 16.62 -28.22
C THR A 6 6.79 17.36 -28.01
N ILE A 7 6.77 18.66 -28.25
CA ILE A 7 5.59 19.49 -28.19
C ILE A 7 5.38 20.12 -29.56
N GLU A 8 4.20 19.92 -30.17
CA GLU A 8 3.82 20.58 -31.40
C GLU A 8 3.62 22.07 -31.14
N THR A 9 4.24 22.91 -31.95
CA THR A 9 4.15 24.37 -31.82
C THR A 9 2.76 24.92 -32.15
N LYS A 10 1.98 24.18 -32.94
CA LYS A 10 0.57 24.48 -33.20
C LYS A 10 -0.28 23.43 -32.47
N GLY A 11 -1.07 23.88 -31.51
CA GLY A 11 -1.98 23.00 -30.74
C GLY A 11 -1.43 22.41 -29.46
N GLY A 12 -0.11 22.52 -29.16
CA GLY A 12 0.47 22.12 -27.88
C GLY A 12 0.45 20.61 -27.59
N LYS A 13 0.20 19.76 -28.60
CA LYS A 13 0.14 18.31 -28.42
C LYS A 13 1.51 17.80 -28.00
N SER A 14 1.55 17.10 -26.87
CA SER A 14 2.75 16.47 -26.32
C SER A 14 2.81 14.99 -26.70
N THR A 15 3.97 14.55 -27.17
CA THR A 15 4.24 13.15 -27.50
C THR A 15 5.50 12.68 -26.77
N PRO A 16 5.42 11.61 -25.95
CA PRO A 16 6.58 11.12 -25.23
C PRO A 16 7.63 10.51 -26.17
N ILE A 17 8.89 10.84 -25.93
CA ILE A 17 10.04 10.20 -26.58
C ILE A 17 10.44 9.00 -25.74
N LYS A 18 10.29 7.79 -26.30
CA LYS A 18 10.79 6.58 -25.67
C LYS A 18 12.30 6.48 -25.93
N TYR A 19 13.08 6.30 -24.88
CA TYR A 19 14.50 6.01 -24.98
C TYR A 19 14.88 5.04 -23.85
N ASP A 20 15.86 4.21 -24.11
CA ASP A 20 16.50 3.33 -23.16
C ASP A 20 17.97 3.72 -23.05
N ALA A 21 18.47 3.78 -21.83
CA ALA A 21 19.89 4.03 -21.56
C ALA A 21 20.39 3.01 -20.55
N THR A 22 21.46 2.34 -20.89
CA THR A 22 22.17 1.41 -20.00
C THR A 22 23.43 2.09 -19.48
N MET A 23 23.63 2.00 -18.15
CA MET A 23 24.85 2.50 -17.52
C MET A 23 25.40 1.43 -16.56
N TRP A 24 26.71 1.41 -16.44
CA TRP A 24 27.37 0.65 -15.38
C TRP A 24 27.33 1.46 -14.09
N LEU A 25 26.93 0.80 -13.02
CA LEU A 25 26.81 1.42 -11.70
C LEU A 25 27.66 0.64 -10.70
N ASP A 26 28.69 1.31 -10.16
CA ASP A 26 29.43 0.82 -9.01
C ASP A 26 28.61 1.11 -7.74
N ARG A 27 28.02 0.07 -7.17
CA ARG A 27 27.14 0.18 -6.00
C ARG A 27 27.88 0.59 -4.74
N ALA A 28 29.16 0.27 -4.61
CA ALA A 28 29.95 0.68 -3.45
C ALA A 28 30.27 2.17 -3.53
N ALA A 29 30.74 2.63 -4.68
CA ALA A 29 31.00 4.06 -4.91
C ALA A 29 29.72 4.90 -4.86
N GLU A 30 28.57 4.37 -5.32
CA GLU A 30 27.27 5.03 -5.20
C GLU A 30 26.89 5.23 -3.73
N ARG A 31 27.04 4.21 -2.88
CA ARG A 31 26.74 4.32 -1.43
C ARG A 31 27.66 5.31 -0.73
N GLU A 32 28.94 5.30 -1.06
CA GLU A 32 29.90 6.29 -0.54
C GLU A 32 29.52 7.71 -0.94
N TYR A 33 29.15 7.91 -2.20
CA TYR A 33 28.65 9.21 -2.67
C TYR A 33 27.39 9.64 -1.91
N MET A 34 26.39 8.74 -1.77
CA MET A 34 25.17 9.03 -1.05
C MET A 34 25.42 9.36 0.43
N TYR A 35 26.31 8.62 1.07
CA TYR A 35 26.76 8.90 2.44
C TYR A 35 27.28 10.33 2.58
N ASN A 36 28.26 10.70 1.76
CA ASN A 36 28.83 12.05 1.77
C ASN A 36 27.80 13.13 1.43
N HIS A 37 26.89 12.83 0.51
CA HIS A 37 25.85 13.76 0.08
C HIS A 37 24.82 14.05 1.19
N ILE A 38 24.45 13.05 1.99
CA ILE A 38 23.54 13.23 3.13
C ILE A 38 24.13 14.24 4.12
N PHE A 39 25.37 14.07 4.55
CA PHE A 39 26.02 15.02 5.46
C PHE A 39 26.08 16.45 4.87
N LEU A 40 26.33 16.56 3.56
CA LEU A 40 26.32 17.86 2.89
C LEU A 40 24.92 18.50 2.90
N GLN A 41 23.87 17.71 2.64
CA GLN A 41 22.49 18.22 2.58
C GLN A 41 21.97 18.60 3.96
N GLU A 42 22.21 17.77 4.97
CA GLU A 42 21.79 18.06 6.34
C GLU A 42 22.45 19.33 6.85
N ASN A 43 23.76 19.51 6.68
CA ASN A 43 24.44 20.75 7.06
C ASN A 43 23.89 22.01 6.38
N LYS A 44 23.35 21.87 5.16
CA LYS A 44 22.73 22.99 4.44
C LYS A 44 21.30 23.29 4.87
N ARG A 45 20.54 22.26 5.26
CA ARG A 45 19.08 22.34 5.43
C ARG A 45 18.63 22.42 6.88
N LEU A 46 19.44 21.94 7.83
CA LEU A 46 19.13 22.05 9.24
C LEU A 46 18.93 23.52 9.65
N PHE A 47 17.86 23.76 10.39
CA PHE A 47 17.52 25.10 10.88
C PHE A 47 18.63 25.66 11.78
N LEU A 48 19.15 24.84 12.69
CA LEU A 48 20.26 25.22 13.56
C LEU A 48 21.60 24.84 12.92
N ARG A 49 22.51 25.81 12.83
CA ARG A 49 23.85 25.62 12.23
C ARG A 49 24.76 24.70 13.07
N ASN A 50 24.45 24.53 14.34
CA ASN A 50 25.18 23.66 15.26
C ASN A 50 24.62 22.21 15.30
N SER A 51 23.84 21.82 14.32
CA SER A 51 23.25 20.46 14.21
C SER A 51 22.55 20.00 15.50
N ASN A 52 21.81 20.90 16.17
CA ASN A 52 21.15 20.67 17.47
C ASN A 52 22.11 20.24 18.60
N GLY A 53 23.37 20.63 18.54
CA GLY A 53 24.40 20.27 19.51
C GLY A 53 25.13 18.95 19.20
N ALA A 54 24.75 18.23 18.14
CA ALA A 54 25.46 17.03 17.71
C ALA A 54 26.77 17.39 16.98
N ASP A 55 27.86 16.69 17.29
CA ASP A 55 29.10 16.77 16.50
C ASP A 55 28.95 15.96 15.21
N PHE A 56 28.28 16.55 14.23
CA PHE A 56 27.95 15.88 12.98
C PHE A 56 29.18 15.54 12.15
N ALA A 57 30.29 16.26 12.35
CA ALA A 57 31.56 15.93 11.73
C ALA A 57 32.22 14.69 12.36
N GLN A 58 32.09 14.54 13.68
CA GLN A 58 32.56 13.34 14.38
C GLN A 58 31.69 12.13 14.05
N ILE A 59 30.35 12.27 14.07
CA ILE A 59 29.42 11.22 13.66
C ILE A 59 29.76 10.71 12.24
N LYS A 60 30.06 11.59 11.29
CA LYS A 60 30.51 11.21 9.96
C LYS A 60 31.74 10.31 9.97
N LYS A 61 32.70 10.57 10.85
CA LYS A 61 33.92 9.75 10.94
C LYS A 61 33.65 8.40 11.58
N ASP A 62 32.83 8.38 12.63
CA ASP A 62 32.54 7.17 13.41
C ASP A 62 31.74 6.15 12.60
N PHE A 63 30.81 6.62 11.77
CA PHE A 63 29.96 5.73 10.96
C PHE A 63 30.57 5.35 9.60
N TYR A 64 31.54 6.12 9.07
CA TYR A 64 32.17 5.85 7.78
C TYR A 64 32.77 4.43 7.64
N PRO A 65 33.45 3.84 8.67
CA PRO A 65 34.00 2.50 8.58
C PRO A 65 32.98 1.38 8.32
N PHE A 66 31.71 1.61 8.62
CA PHE A 66 30.66 0.61 8.40
C PHE A 66 30.32 0.43 6.92
N LEU A 67 30.55 1.45 6.07
CA LEU A 67 30.23 1.39 4.64
C LEU A 67 30.87 0.20 3.92
N LYS A 68 32.09 -0.18 4.27
CA LYS A 68 32.79 -1.32 3.65
C LYS A 68 32.11 -2.68 3.90
N HIS A 69 31.26 -2.76 4.93
CA HIS A 69 30.54 -3.98 5.29
C HIS A 69 29.13 -4.05 4.68
N ILE A 70 28.67 -2.97 4.05
CA ILE A 70 27.35 -2.86 3.47
C ILE A 70 27.37 -3.31 2.01
N ASN A 71 26.61 -4.37 1.71
CA ASN A 71 26.52 -4.92 0.36
C ASN A 71 25.12 -4.75 -0.28
N ASN A 72 24.13 -4.26 0.46
CA ASN A 72 22.76 -4.05 0.00
C ASN A 72 22.21 -2.69 0.46
N ASN A 73 21.07 -2.29 -0.10
CA ASN A 73 20.48 -0.99 0.22
C ASN A 73 19.64 -1.00 1.50
N TYR A 74 19.24 -2.15 2.02
CA TYR A 74 18.52 -2.23 3.30
C TYR A 74 19.46 -1.86 4.44
N ASP A 75 20.61 -2.52 4.54
CA ASP A 75 21.62 -2.19 5.55
C ASP A 75 22.14 -0.76 5.39
N PHE A 76 22.22 -0.25 4.14
CA PHE A 76 22.58 1.14 3.90
C PHE A 76 21.55 2.11 4.48
N VAL A 77 20.27 1.83 4.31
CA VAL A 77 19.19 2.67 4.86
C VAL A 77 19.17 2.63 6.37
N GLU A 78 19.43 1.45 6.99
CA GLU A 78 19.58 1.33 8.44
C GLU A 78 20.73 2.22 8.93
N LEU A 79 21.92 2.10 8.34
CA LEU A 79 23.06 2.96 8.68
C LEU A 79 22.70 4.44 8.57
N MET A 80 21.95 4.84 7.53
CA MET A 80 21.52 6.24 7.37
C MET A 80 20.51 6.65 8.43
N SER A 81 19.61 5.76 8.84
CA SER A 81 18.63 6.03 9.88
C SER A 81 19.29 6.24 11.24
N GLU A 82 20.29 5.43 11.58
CA GLU A 82 21.11 5.59 12.79
C GLU A 82 21.80 6.97 12.81
N ILE A 83 22.49 7.33 11.72
CA ILE A 83 23.18 8.61 11.57
C ILE A 83 22.21 9.79 11.72
N LEU A 84 21.03 9.71 11.11
CA LEU A 84 20.03 10.77 11.17
C LEU A 84 19.37 10.85 12.55
N GLY A 85 19.30 9.74 13.29
CA GLY A 85 18.85 9.70 14.68
C GLY A 85 19.76 10.49 15.63
N GLU A 86 21.06 10.50 15.38
CA GLU A 86 22.04 11.25 16.17
C GLU A 86 21.85 12.78 16.10
N LEU A 87 21.13 13.28 15.09
CA LEU A 87 20.84 14.72 14.95
C LEU A 87 19.80 15.23 15.95
N ASN A 88 19.11 14.34 16.67
CA ASN A 88 18.04 14.69 17.61
C ASN A 88 17.00 15.67 17.00
N VAL A 89 16.62 15.42 15.76
CA VAL A 89 15.65 16.22 14.99
C VAL A 89 14.44 15.37 14.65
N SER A 90 13.25 15.93 14.92
CA SER A 90 11.99 15.29 14.51
C SER A 90 11.88 15.20 12.99
N HIS A 91 11.28 14.10 12.49
CA HIS A 91 11.09 13.84 11.07
C HIS A 91 12.36 13.66 10.24
N SER A 92 13.49 13.30 10.88
CA SER A 92 14.67 12.80 10.20
C SER A 92 14.63 11.26 10.12
N GLY A 93 15.11 10.72 9.02
CA GLY A 93 15.14 9.27 8.80
C GLY A 93 15.45 8.93 7.35
N ALA A 94 15.76 7.67 7.11
CA ALA A 94 15.98 7.13 5.78
C ALA A 94 14.97 6.03 5.47
N GLY A 95 14.68 5.83 4.19
CA GLY A 95 13.78 4.78 3.76
C GLY A 95 14.10 4.34 2.33
N MET A 96 13.90 3.06 2.05
CA MET A 96 14.05 2.52 0.71
C MET A 96 12.68 2.16 0.14
N ARG A 97 12.42 2.66 -1.07
CA ARG A 97 11.31 2.17 -1.87
C ARG A 97 11.83 1.08 -2.78
N SER A 98 11.48 -0.16 -2.49
CA SER A 98 11.78 -1.25 -3.43
C SER A 98 10.91 -1.08 -4.67
N ASN A 99 11.55 -0.86 -5.82
CA ASN A 99 10.89 -0.89 -7.12
C ASN A 99 10.83 -2.31 -7.69
N GLY A 100 11.29 -3.30 -6.95
CA GLY A 100 11.34 -4.71 -7.35
C GLY A 100 9.96 -5.35 -7.40
N ARG A 101 9.21 -5.07 -8.45
CA ARG A 101 8.04 -5.84 -8.84
C ARG A 101 8.49 -7.09 -9.61
N SER A 102 9.24 -7.97 -8.96
CA SER A 102 9.65 -9.23 -9.56
C SER A 102 8.60 -10.35 -9.38
N GLY A 103 7.58 -10.11 -8.57
CA GLY A 103 6.51 -11.08 -8.29
C GLY A 103 5.21 -10.76 -9.04
N ASP A 104 4.33 -11.74 -9.09
CA ASP A 104 2.98 -11.59 -9.61
C ASP A 104 2.13 -10.77 -8.63
N VAL A 105 1.42 -9.79 -9.15
CA VAL A 105 0.50 -8.98 -8.34
C VAL A 105 -0.78 -9.76 -8.13
N THR A 106 -1.08 -10.12 -6.89
CA THR A 106 -2.33 -10.78 -6.51
C THR A 106 -3.47 -9.78 -6.45
N ALA A 107 -4.61 -10.15 -7.00
CA ALA A 107 -5.84 -9.39 -6.93
C ALA A 107 -6.68 -9.81 -5.70
N TYR A 108 -7.65 -8.98 -5.33
CA TYR A 108 -8.53 -9.17 -4.18
C TYR A 108 -9.99 -9.14 -4.60
N LEU A 109 -10.80 -9.91 -3.90
CA LEU A 109 -12.23 -10.06 -4.21
C LEU A 109 -13.13 -9.04 -3.47
N GLY A 110 -12.59 -8.24 -2.55
CA GLY A 110 -13.41 -7.34 -1.73
C GLY A 110 -14.25 -8.10 -0.70
N LEU A 111 -13.73 -9.22 -0.23
CA LEU A 111 -14.39 -10.09 0.74
C LEU A 111 -13.47 -10.32 1.94
N LEU A 112 -14.08 -10.54 3.10
CA LEU A 112 -13.42 -11.14 4.26
C LEU A 112 -13.89 -12.58 4.38
N PHE A 113 -12.98 -13.45 4.80
CA PHE A 113 -13.24 -14.87 4.95
C PHE A 113 -13.09 -15.31 6.40
N ASP A 114 -13.93 -16.23 6.84
CA ASP A 114 -13.77 -16.87 8.14
C ASP A 114 -12.53 -17.77 8.14
N LEU A 115 -11.53 -17.36 8.91
CA LEU A 115 -10.26 -18.08 9.03
C LEU A 115 -10.35 -19.35 9.84
N ASN A 116 -11.46 -19.58 10.57
CA ASN A 116 -11.72 -20.79 11.34
C ASN A 116 -12.56 -21.80 10.57
N TYR A 117 -12.99 -21.47 9.35
CA TYR A 117 -13.72 -22.41 8.50
C TYR A 117 -12.85 -23.58 8.10
N ASP A 118 -13.31 -24.80 8.41
CA ASP A 118 -12.55 -26.04 8.25
C ASP A 118 -13.05 -26.92 7.08
N GLY A 119 -13.81 -26.34 6.15
CA GLY A 119 -14.32 -27.01 4.94
C GLY A 119 -13.55 -26.65 3.68
N ASP A 120 -13.96 -27.27 2.57
CA ASP A 120 -13.50 -26.89 1.24
C ASP A 120 -14.12 -25.55 0.82
N GLY A 121 -13.38 -24.75 0.07
CA GLY A 121 -13.78 -23.42 -0.34
C GLY A 121 -13.41 -22.33 0.67
N LEU A 122 -13.93 -21.13 0.43
CA LEU A 122 -13.73 -19.95 1.28
C LEU A 122 -15.08 -19.47 1.81
N LEU A 123 -15.33 -19.64 3.11
CA LEU A 123 -16.53 -19.13 3.75
C LEU A 123 -16.43 -17.61 3.86
N ILE A 124 -17.39 -16.90 3.30
CA ILE A 124 -17.47 -15.46 3.33
C ILE A 124 -17.99 -15.01 4.69
N ASP A 125 -17.19 -14.25 5.41
CA ASP A 125 -17.57 -13.60 6.67
C ASP A 125 -18.24 -12.24 6.39
N GLU A 126 -17.69 -11.46 5.41
CA GLU A 126 -18.23 -10.15 5.07
C GLU A 126 -17.98 -9.78 3.61
N VAL A 127 -18.94 -9.10 3.00
CA VAL A 127 -18.81 -8.43 1.70
C VAL A 127 -18.51 -6.95 1.97
N LEU A 128 -17.34 -6.47 1.53
CA LEU A 128 -16.94 -5.09 1.76
C LEU A 128 -17.79 -4.12 0.94
N ASP A 129 -18.30 -3.09 1.57
CA ASP A 129 -19.04 -1.98 0.96
C ASP A 129 -18.24 -1.40 -0.22
N LYS A 130 -18.90 -1.15 -1.36
CA LYS A 130 -18.30 -0.67 -2.62
C LYS A 130 -17.29 -1.64 -3.26
N GLY A 131 -17.19 -2.85 -2.73
CA GLY A 131 -16.37 -3.93 -3.26
C GLY A 131 -16.87 -4.51 -4.59
N PRO A 132 -16.14 -5.46 -5.17
CA PRO A 132 -16.51 -6.12 -6.42
C PRO A 132 -17.87 -6.83 -6.39
N PHE A 133 -18.25 -7.38 -5.24
CA PHE A 133 -19.52 -8.08 -5.04
C PHE A 133 -20.62 -7.21 -4.45
N ASP A 134 -20.33 -6.02 -3.94
CA ASP A 134 -21.35 -5.05 -3.52
C ASP A 134 -21.94 -4.35 -4.75
N LYS A 135 -22.77 -5.09 -5.48
CA LYS A 135 -23.44 -4.66 -6.71
C LYS A 135 -24.87 -5.19 -6.72
N ASN A 136 -25.79 -4.40 -7.28
CA ASN A 136 -27.23 -4.75 -7.33
C ASN A 136 -27.53 -6.11 -8.00
N HIS A 137 -26.61 -6.60 -8.86
CA HIS A 137 -26.79 -7.86 -9.56
C HIS A 137 -26.12 -9.04 -8.86
N SER A 138 -25.23 -8.79 -7.91
CA SER A 138 -24.58 -9.85 -7.13
C SER A 138 -25.54 -10.38 -6.08
N LYS A 139 -25.47 -11.70 -5.87
CA LYS A 139 -26.21 -12.41 -4.81
C LYS A 139 -25.27 -12.92 -3.72
N VAL A 140 -24.01 -12.53 -3.79
CA VAL A 140 -22.98 -12.94 -2.83
C VAL A 140 -23.19 -12.18 -1.52
N GLU A 141 -23.26 -12.92 -0.43
CA GLU A 141 -23.48 -12.41 0.92
C GLU A 141 -22.66 -13.20 1.96
N ALA A 142 -22.55 -12.71 3.16
CA ALA A 142 -21.94 -13.42 4.27
C ALA A 142 -22.63 -14.79 4.47
N GLY A 143 -21.87 -15.83 4.82
CA GLY A 143 -22.33 -17.20 4.93
C GLY A 143 -22.28 -17.99 3.61
N ASN A 144 -22.05 -17.35 2.46
CA ASN A 144 -21.81 -18.08 1.22
C ASN A 144 -20.37 -18.61 1.17
N ILE A 145 -20.14 -19.65 0.36
CA ILE A 145 -18.84 -20.27 0.19
C ILE A 145 -18.42 -20.13 -1.27
N ILE A 146 -17.21 -19.61 -1.51
CA ILE A 146 -16.57 -19.67 -2.82
C ILE A 146 -15.97 -21.07 -2.99
N GLU A 147 -16.53 -21.86 -3.89
CA GLU A 147 -16.05 -23.23 -4.17
C GLU A 147 -14.96 -23.26 -5.24
N LYS A 148 -15.04 -22.36 -6.27
CA LYS A 148 -14.10 -22.34 -7.40
C LYS A 148 -13.78 -20.92 -7.86
N ILE A 149 -12.57 -20.76 -8.39
CA ILE A 149 -12.11 -19.58 -9.12
C ILE A 149 -11.64 -20.02 -10.49
N ASP A 150 -12.22 -19.46 -11.57
CA ASP A 150 -11.96 -19.85 -12.98
C ASP A 150 -12.03 -21.38 -13.21
N GLY A 151 -12.98 -22.04 -12.56
CA GLY A 151 -13.21 -23.48 -12.63
C GLY A 151 -12.28 -24.36 -11.78
N ILE A 152 -11.29 -23.77 -11.10
CA ILE A 152 -10.36 -24.49 -10.20
C ILE A 152 -11.00 -24.57 -8.82
N GLU A 153 -11.15 -25.79 -8.30
CA GLU A 153 -11.70 -26.05 -6.97
C GLU A 153 -10.74 -25.55 -5.88
N ILE A 154 -11.30 -24.96 -4.85
CA ILE A 154 -10.56 -24.52 -3.67
C ILE A 154 -10.76 -25.57 -2.60
N THR A 155 -9.71 -26.32 -2.30
CA THR A 155 -9.72 -27.29 -1.20
C THR A 155 -9.23 -26.62 0.10
N LYS A 156 -9.57 -27.22 1.24
CA LYS A 156 -9.28 -26.72 2.58
C LYS A 156 -7.85 -26.20 2.78
N ASP A 157 -6.84 -26.94 2.32
CA ASP A 157 -5.42 -26.61 2.56
C ASP A 157 -4.78 -25.89 1.37
N MET A 158 -5.57 -25.47 0.39
CA MET A 158 -5.06 -24.84 -0.82
C MET A 158 -4.72 -23.36 -0.59
N ASP A 159 -3.52 -22.95 -0.99
CA ASP A 159 -3.22 -21.54 -1.21
C ASP A 159 -3.95 -21.04 -2.47
N TYR A 160 -5.07 -20.36 -2.29
CA TYR A 160 -5.88 -19.83 -3.40
C TYR A 160 -5.36 -18.51 -4.00
N TYR A 161 -4.44 -17.83 -3.34
CA TYR A 161 -3.92 -16.54 -3.84
C TYR A 161 -3.32 -16.61 -5.25
N PRO A 162 -2.62 -17.68 -5.66
CA PRO A 162 -2.14 -17.83 -7.03
C PRO A 162 -3.22 -17.77 -8.10
N LEU A 163 -4.46 -18.20 -7.79
CA LEU A 163 -5.60 -18.12 -8.72
C LEU A 163 -5.98 -16.68 -9.07
N LEU A 164 -5.62 -15.73 -8.20
CA LEU A 164 -5.89 -14.29 -8.36
C LEU A 164 -4.68 -13.50 -8.87
N ASN A 165 -3.55 -14.15 -9.14
CA ASN A 165 -2.38 -13.48 -9.66
C ASN A 165 -2.62 -12.88 -11.05
N LYS A 166 -2.22 -11.63 -11.26
CA LYS A 166 -2.41 -10.87 -12.51
C LYS A 166 -3.87 -10.69 -12.94
N LYS A 167 -4.83 -10.81 -12.00
CA LYS A 167 -6.27 -10.73 -12.27
C LYS A 167 -6.88 -9.36 -11.96
N VAL A 168 -6.13 -8.39 -11.48
CA VAL A 168 -6.64 -7.04 -11.19
C VAL A 168 -7.36 -6.46 -12.41
N GLY A 169 -8.65 -6.14 -12.27
CA GLY A 169 -9.51 -5.58 -13.32
C GLY A 169 -9.89 -6.53 -14.44
N LYS A 170 -9.45 -7.79 -14.43
CA LYS A 170 -9.84 -8.81 -15.40
C LYS A 170 -11.11 -9.53 -14.93
N GLN A 171 -11.84 -10.09 -15.85
CA GLN A 171 -12.96 -10.97 -15.54
C GLN A 171 -12.46 -12.27 -14.92
N VAL A 172 -13.08 -12.66 -13.82
CA VAL A 172 -12.84 -13.91 -13.10
C VAL A 172 -14.19 -14.56 -12.85
N LEU A 173 -14.32 -15.83 -13.18
CA LEU A 173 -15.51 -16.63 -12.88
C LEU A 173 -15.38 -17.18 -11.46
N VAL A 174 -16.37 -16.95 -10.62
CA VAL A 174 -16.44 -17.46 -9.25
C VAL A 174 -17.66 -18.34 -9.10
N SER A 175 -17.47 -19.58 -8.64
CA SER A 175 -18.57 -20.51 -8.31
C SER A 175 -18.87 -20.41 -6.82
N ILE A 176 -20.12 -20.16 -6.48
CA ILE A 176 -20.59 -19.86 -5.15
C ILE A 176 -21.61 -20.94 -4.70
N TYR A 177 -21.53 -21.29 -3.44
CA TYR A 177 -22.47 -22.17 -2.77
C TYR A 177 -23.10 -21.48 -1.55
N ASN A 178 -24.42 -21.55 -1.44
CA ASN A 178 -25.12 -21.11 -0.24
C ASN A 178 -25.51 -22.36 0.57
N PRO A 179 -24.94 -22.58 1.75
CA PRO A 179 -25.17 -23.77 2.56
C PRO A 179 -26.58 -23.88 3.11
N ASP A 180 -27.27 -22.75 3.36
CA ASP A 180 -28.62 -22.74 3.91
C ASP A 180 -29.66 -23.17 2.87
N THR A 181 -29.56 -22.60 1.66
CA THR A 181 -30.49 -22.89 0.58
C THR A 181 -30.06 -24.06 -0.31
N LYS A 182 -28.80 -24.54 -0.13
CA LYS A 182 -28.14 -25.57 -0.96
C LYS A 182 -28.07 -25.23 -2.45
N LYS A 183 -28.13 -23.93 -2.78
CA LYS A 183 -28.04 -23.46 -4.16
C LYS A 183 -26.60 -23.17 -4.53
N ARG A 184 -26.31 -23.42 -5.82
CA ARG A 184 -25.04 -23.07 -6.47
C ARG A 184 -25.31 -22.15 -7.65
N TRP A 185 -24.43 -21.18 -7.85
CA TRP A 185 -24.46 -20.30 -9.02
C TRP A 185 -23.06 -19.80 -9.33
N GLU A 186 -22.92 -19.11 -10.41
CA GLU A 186 -21.66 -18.51 -10.84
C GLU A 186 -21.85 -17.02 -11.07
N GLU A 187 -20.83 -16.26 -10.73
CA GLU A 187 -20.75 -14.84 -11.01
C GLU A 187 -19.41 -14.47 -11.67
N ILE A 188 -19.45 -13.51 -12.58
CA ILE A 188 -18.25 -12.93 -13.16
C ILE A 188 -17.96 -11.63 -12.41
N VAL A 189 -16.79 -11.58 -11.80
CA VAL A 189 -16.32 -10.43 -11.03
C VAL A 189 -15.03 -9.87 -11.61
N LYS A 190 -14.74 -8.59 -11.34
CA LYS A 190 -13.44 -7.97 -11.63
C LYS A 190 -12.72 -7.70 -10.32
N PRO A 191 -11.77 -8.54 -9.92
CA PRO A 191 -10.99 -8.35 -8.70
C PRO A 191 -10.24 -7.03 -8.71
N ILE A 192 -10.02 -6.50 -7.51
CA ILE A 192 -9.40 -5.21 -7.27
C ILE A 192 -7.93 -5.33 -6.86
N SER A 193 -7.22 -4.21 -6.86
CA SER A 193 -5.84 -4.14 -6.40
C SER A 193 -5.75 -4.21 -4.87
N LYS A 194 -4.57 -4.56 -4.32
CA LYS A 194 -4.29 -4.47 -2.89
C LYS A 194 -4.55 -3.05 -2.33
N GLY A 195 -4.18 -2.02 -3.10
CA GLY A 195 -4.42 -0.64 -2.68
C GLY A 195 -5.91 -0.32 -2.54
N THR A 196 -6.73 -0.79 -3.48
CA THR A 196 -8.19 -0.63 -3.42
C THR A 196 -8.77 -1.45 -2.26
N GLN A 197 -8.34 -2.71 -2.07
CA GLN A 197 -8.76 -3.53 -0.94
C GLN A 197 -8.46 -2.84 0.40
N ASN A 198 -7.25 -2.32 0.56
CA ASN A 198 -6.87 -1.59 1.77
C ASN A 198 -7.73 -0.33 2.00
N GLU A 199 -8.12 0.35 0.93
CA GLU A 199 -9.02 1.50 1.03
C GLU A 199 -10.41 1.09 1.50
N LEU A 200 -10.97 0.00 0.99
CA LEU A 200 -12.26 -0.53 1.45
C LEU A 200 -12.20 -0.91 2.94
N LEU A 201 -11.14 -1.59 3.36
CA LEU A 201 -10.93 -1.95 4.77
C LEU A 201 -10.79 -0.71 5.66
N TYR A 202 -10.13 0.32 5.17
CA TYR A 202 -10.00 1.57 5.89
C TYR A 202 -11.34 2.30 6.06
N GLN A 203 -12.16 2.36 5.01
CA GLN A 203 -13.50 2.93 5.08
C GLN A 203 -14.42 2.13 6.01
N ARG A 204 -14.34 0.80 5.98
CA ARG A 204 -15.03 -0.10 6.90
C ARG A 204 -14.66 0.22 8.37
N TRP A 205 -13.37 0.44 8.64
CA TRP A 205 -12.88 0.77 9.97
C TRP A 205 -13.44 2.12 10.47
N ILE A 206 -13.47 3.15 9.61
CA ILE A 206 -14.08 4.46 9.96
C ILE A 206 -15.54 4.28 10.30
N LYS A 207 -16.32 3.64 9.43
CA LYS A 207 -17.75 3.40 9.62
C LYS A 207 -18.03 2.63 10.92
N HIS A 208 -17.24 1.61 11.20
CA HIS A 208 -17.38 0.87 12.47
C HIS A 208 -17.14 1.76 13.69
N ASN A 209 -16.13 2.63 13.66
CA ASN A 209 -15.89 3.56 14.77
C ASN A 209 -17.04 4.58 14.93
N GLU A 210 -17.61 5.06 13.83
CA GLU A 210 -18.82 5.91 13.85
C GLU A 210 -19.98 5.19 14.54
N GLU A 211 -20.28 3.96 14.14
CA GLU A 211 -21.35 3.12 14.73
C GLU A 211 -21.12 2.86 16.21
N VAL A 212 -19.87 2.58 16.62
CA VAL A 212 -19.51 2.36 18.02
C VAL A 212 -19.70 3.63 18.85
N VAL A 213 -19.23 4.79 18.36
CA VAL A 213 -19.37 6.07 19.07
C VAL A 213 -20.83 6.47 19.17
N ASP A 214 -21.60 6.31 18.10
CA ASP A 214 -23.04 6.58 18.09
C ASP A 214 -23.78 5.72 19.12
N SER A 215 -23.54 4.41 19.10
CA SER A 215 -24.14 3.45 20.02
C SER A 215 -23.78 3.73 21.49
N LEU A 216 -22.50 3.93 21.80
CA LEU A 216 -22.04 4.15 23.18
C LEU A 216 -22.47 5.50 23.73
N SER A 217 -22.66 6.50 22.88
CA SER A 217 -23.10 7.84 23.28
C SER A 217 -24.60 8.04 23.22
N ASN A 218 -25.37 7.03 22.78
CA ASN A 218 -26.82 7.16 22.48
C ASN A 218 -27.08 8.32 21.51
N GLY A 219 -26.31 8.45 20.46
CA GLY A 219 -26.46 9.47 19.42
C GLY A 219 -26.06 10.89 19.85
N THR A 220 -25.35 11.06 20.98
CA THR A 220 -24.99 12.40 21.48
C THR A 220 -23.61 12.88 21.03
N LEU A 221 -22.75 11.97 20.55
CA LEU A 221 -21.42 12.29 20.05
C LEU A 221 -21.30 11.87 18.58
N GLY A 222 -20.66 12.73 17.77
CA GLY A 222 -20.22 12.39 16.43
C GLY A 222 -18.79 11.87 16.44
N TYR A 223 -18.43 11.07 15.44
CA TYR A 223 -17.06 10.63 15.18
C TYR A 223 -16.55 11.23 13.89
N VAL A 224 -15.35 11.83 13.92
CA VAL A 224 -14.68 12.35 12.73
C VAL A 224 -13.25 11.82 12.68
N HIS A 225 -12.86 11.26 11.55
CA HIS A 225 -11.53 10.72 11.36
C HIS A 225 -10.69 11.57 10.41
N ILE A 226 -9.49 11.96 10.86
CA ILE A 226 -8.53 12.72 10.05
C ILE A 226 -7.40 11.80 9.59
N ARG A 227 -7.40 11.43 8.31
CA ARG A 227 -6.40 10.52 7.75
C ARG A 227 -5.00 11.13 7.67
N SER A 228 -4.91 12.41 7.38
CA SER A 228 -3.64 13.13 7.22
C SER A 228 -3.85 14.63 7.39
N MET A 229 -2.80 15.36 7.74
CA MET A 229 -2.84 16.81 7.89
C MET A 229 -2.68 17.49 6.52
N GLY A 230 -3.74 17.49 5.70
CA GLY A 230 -3.73 18.07 4.37
C GLY A 230 -5.12 18.55 3.93
N HIS A 231 -5.20 19.28 2.81
CA HIS A 231 -6.45 19.87 2.30
C HIS A 231 -7.57 18.86 2.11
N ALA A 232 -7.27 17.65 1.63
CA ALA A 232 -8.28 16.61 1.42
C ALA A 232 -8.93 16.17 2.74
N SER A 233 -8.12 15.94 3.78
CA SER A 233 -8.64 15.58 5.11
C SER A 233 -9.36 16.75 5.80
N TYR A 234 -8.89 17.98 5.61
CA TYR A 234 -9.59 19.16 6.09
C TYR A 234 -10.99 19.28 5.47
N GLY A 235 -11.08 19.10 4.14
CA GLY A 235 -12.36 19.12 3.44
C GLY A 235 -13.32 18.01 3.89
N ALA A 236 -12.81 16.80 4.19
CA ALA A 236 -13.62 15.71 4.72
C ALA A 236 -14.18 16.06 6.10
N VAL A 237 -13.34 16.51 7.03
CA VAL A 237 -13.78 16.95 8.38
C VAL A 237 -14.84 18.06 8.28
N TYR A 238 -14.64 19.01 7.38
CA TYR A 238 -15.60 20.11 7.21
C TYR A 238 -16.95 19.63 6.68
N ALA A 239 -16.94 18.62 5.81
CA ALA A 239 -18.17 17.99 5.30
C ALA A 239 -18.89 17.13 6.34
N ASP A 240 -18.14 16.52 7.26
CA ASP A 240 -18.72 15.68 8.33
C ASP A 240 -19.33 16.50 9.49
N ILE A 241 -18.90 17.77 9.65
CA ILE A 241 -19.40 18.66 10.72
C ILE A 241 -20.63 19.48 10.26
N LEU A 242 -20.80 19.71 8.97
CA LEU A 242 -21.90 20.49 8.40
C LEU A 242 -23.11 19.68 8.01
#